data_e425cd77027ab5ad5812cac5bd766340
#
_entry.id   e425cd77027ab5ad5812cac5bd766340
#
_cell.length_a   1.000
_cell.length_b   1.000
_cell.length_c   1.000
_cell.angle_alpha   90.00
_cell.angle_beta   90.00
_cell.angle_gamma   90.00
#
_symmetry.space_group_name_H-M   'P 1'
#
loop_
_entity.id
_entity.type
_entity.pdbx_description
1 polymer ?
#
loop_
_entity_poly.entity_id
_entity_poly.type
_entity_poly.pdbx_seq_one_letter_code
_entity_poly.pdbx_strand_id
1 'polypeptide(L)'
;MYIPDWTQTMGRTRARLPLEEAVSSLRRYIRRGKADPAIELAYDLYRTSEMMLEQLWYELERIAVEDVGMGDPYALDYVYQLRRICYDCEVYMPEIGGMMALCFIHAIRYLSACPMQGGAAEALSQVKRAYERGETAEIPSFASDHHNHAGRALGATPLSFLEPEGGSKVVPEVPGMAAPYRAHLAELLTPEYGGPSPKRFPEGGYNHLYECTSPAGLNQELMQSAFQKTIRRAMTKEALKLAYEAVRSGWEMESYMWQRIVIISVEDIGMGDPHCSRLMYTFYRVKDHFMTCPDVRTMLLMQAVTYLCSCSKERSTELRKGILNKEFAAGKVPALAEE
;
A
#
# COMPACT_ATOMS: atom_id res chain seq x y z
N MET A 1 14.76 3.01 -11.55
CA MET A 1 15.09 3.17 -12.99
C MET A 1 14.30 4.34 -13.51
N TYR A 2 14.96 5.39 -14.04
CA TYR A 2 14.29 6.56 -14.62
C TYR A 2 13.70 6.13 -15.96
N ILE A 3 12.38 6.19 -16.10
CA ILE A 3 11.72 6.05 -17.40
C ILE A 3 11.54 7.46 -17.94
N PRO A 4 12.30 7.90 -18.96
CA PRO A 4 12.13 9.23 -19.54
C PRO A 4 10.73 9.35 -20.16
N ASP A 5 10.17 10.55 -20.13
CA ASP A 5 9.00 10.87 -20.96
C ASP A 5 9.45 10.93 -22.44
N TRP A 6 9.45 9.79 -23.08
CA TRP A 6 9.99 9.56 -24.41
C TRP A 6 8.90 9.60 -25.51
N THR A 7 7.63 9.84 -25.13
CA THR A 7 6.55 10.09 -26.10
C THR A 7 6.89 11.27 -27.01
N GLN A 8 7.74 12.19 -26.54
CA GLN A 8 8.20 13.35 -27.30
C GLN A 8 9.37 13.06 -28.26
N THR A 9 10.08 11.92 -28.11
CA THR A 9 11.34 11.71 -28.84
C THR A 9 11.28 10.64 -29.92
N MET A 10 10.22 9.79 -29.96
CA MET A 10 10.11 8.67 -30.90
C MET A 10 8.84 8.76 -31.76
N GLY A 11 9.02 9.20 -32.99
CA GLY A 11 7.92 9.56 -33.85
C GLY A 11 6.91 8.48 -34.24
N ARG A 12 7.31 7.18 -34.46
CA ARG A 12 6.41 6.21 -35.08
C ARG A 12 6.72 4.76 -34.69
N THR A 13 5.67 3.92 -34.65
CA THR A 13 5.77 2.48 -34.53
C THR A 13 6.31 1.84 -35.83
N ARG A 14 6.58 0.51 -35.80
CA ARG A 14 6.98 -0.26 -36.96
C ARG A 14 5.96 -0.18 -38.11
N ALA A 15 4.66 -0.18 -37.79
CA ALA A 15 3.58 0.03 -38.75
C ALA A 15 3.39 1.51 -39.15
N ARG A 16 4.33 2.40 -38.76
CA ARG A 16 4.34 3.85 -39.02
C ARG A 16 3.18 4.64 -38.38
N LEU A 17 2.53 4.09 -37.37
CA LEU A 17 1.54 4.83 -36.57
C LEU A 17 2.23 5.87 -35.69
N PRO A 18 1.65 7.06 -35.48
CA PRO A 18 2.13 7.98 -34.47
C PRO A 18 2.08 7.31 -33.09
N LEU A 19 3.18 7.38 -32.34
CA LEU A 19 3.32 6.64 -31.08
C LEU A 19 2.25 7.04 -30.05
N GLU A 20 2.02 8.34 -29.86
CA GLU A 20 1.00 8.84 -28.92
C GLU A 20 -0.40 8.32 -29.27
N GLU A 21 -0.72 8.27 -30.57
CA GLU A 21 -2.01 7.74 -31.04
C GLU A 21 -2.13 6.23 -30.82
N ALA A 22 -1.05 5.47 -31.03
CA ALA A 22 -1.01 4.04 -30.77
C ALA A 22 -1.23 3.73 -29.29
N VAL A 23 -0.49 4.38 -28.38
CA VAL A 23 -0.63 4.23 -26.94
C VAL A 23 -2.02 4.68 -26.45
N SER A 24 -2.48 5.84 -26.92
CA SER A 24 -3.80 6.35 -26.55
C SER A 24 -4.94 5.43 -27.05
N SER A 25 -4.79 4.83 -28.24
CA SER A 25 -5.75 3.90 -28.80
C SER A 25 -5.74 2.55 -28.07
N LEU A 26 -4.57 2.03 -27.72
CA LEU A 26 -4.42 0.84 -26.87
C LEU A 26 -5.24 0.99 -25.59
N ARG A 27 -5.04 2.09 -24.85
CA ARG A 27 -5.77 2.37 -23.61
C ARG A 27 -7.29 2.47 -23.86
N ARG A 28 -7.73 3.15 -24.93
CA ARG A 28 -9.15 3.28 -25.27
C ARG A 28 -9.80 1.93 -25.61
N TYR A 29 -9.08 1.02 -26.28
CA TYR A 29 -9.59 -0.30 -26.59
C TYR A 29 -9.74 -1.15 -25.34
N ILE A 30 -8.74 -1.17 -24.45
CA ILE A 30 -8.81 -1.89 -23.18
C ILE A 30 -10.00 -1.39 -22.34
N ARG A 31 -10.16 -0.08 -22.18
CA ARG A 31 -11.30 0.52 -21.45
C ARG A 31 -12.67 0.12 -22.01
N ARG A 32 -12.75 -0.21 -23.27
CA ARG A 32 -14.00 -0.62 -23.96
C ARG A 32 -14.16 -2.13 -24.06
N GLY A 33 -13.31 -2.91 -23.41
CA GLY A 33 -13.33 -4.37 -23.47
C GLY A 33 -12.94 -4.94 -24.83
N LYS A 34 -12.29 -4.14 -25.69
CA LYS A 34 -11.90 -4.56 -27.06
C LYS A 34 -10.46 -5.09 -27.04
N ALA A 35 -10.30 -6.35 -26.58
CA ALA A 35 -8.98 -6.94 -26.40
C ALA A 35 -8.22 -7.11 -27.73
N ASP A 36 -8.83 -7.62 -28.78
CA ASP A 36 -8.13 -7.96 -30.04
C ASP A 36 -7.46 -6.75 -30.70
N PRO A 37 -8.14 -5.61 -30.97
CA PRO A 37 -7.45 -4.44 -31.52
C PRO A 37 -6.41 -3.84 -30.56
N ALA A 38 -6.56 -4.00 -29.22
CA ALA A 38 -5.52 -3.60 -28.28
C ALA A 38 -4.28 -4.50 -28.39
N ILE A 39 -4.47 -5.80 -28.58
CA ILE A 39 -3.38 -6.78 -28.79
C ILE A 39 -2.61 -6.47 -30.07
N GLU A 40 -3.30 -6.14 -31.17
CA GLU A 40 -2.65 -5.76 -32.43
C GLU A 40 -1.72 -4.55 -32.26
N LEU A 41 -2.18 -3.50 -31.58
CA LEU A 41 -1.36 -2.32 -31.27
C LEU A 41 -0.18 -2.66 -30.34
N ALA A 42 -0.42 -3.47 -29.29
CA ALA A 42 0.62 -3.90 -28.38
C ALA A 42 1.70 -4.73 -29.10
N TYR A 43 1.29 -5.59 -30.03
CA TYR A 43 2.21 -6.38 -30.84
C TYR A 43 3.05 -5.51 -31.77
N ASP A 44 2.48 -4.47 -32.36
CA ASP A 44 3.23 -3.50 -33.17
C ASP A 44 4.23 -2.71 -32.33
N LEU A 45 3.87 -2.27 -31.10
CA LEU A 45 4.78 -1.65 -30.14
C LEU A 45 5.94 -2.59 -29.78
N TYR A 46 5.65 -3.83 -29.42
CA TYR A 46 6.65 -4.87 -29.10
C TYR A 46 7.63 -5.09 -30.27
N ARG A 47 7.11 -5.15 -31.51
CA ARG A 47 7.94 -5.34 -32.71
C ARG A 47 8.73 -4.09 -33.12
N THR A 48 8.48 -2.96 -32.51
CA THR A 48 9.16 -1.68 -32.82
C THR A 48 10.52 -1.60 -32.13
N SER A 49 10.59 -1.81 -30.82
CA SER A 49 11.85 -1.85 -30.05
C SER A 49 11.62 -2.34 -28.63
N GLU A 50 12.70 -2.71 -27.95
CA GLU A 50 12.72 -3.07 -26.51
C GLU A 50 12.16 -1.91 -25.65
N MET A 51 12.52 -0.67 -25.97
CA MET A 51 12.00 0.51 -25.28
C MET A 51 10.48 0.64 -25.41
N MET A 52 9.91 0.23 -26.57
CA MET A 52 8.46 0.21 -26.76
C MET A 52 7.79 -0.90 -25.96
N LEU A 53 8.46 -2.02 -25.74
CA LEU A 53 7.99 -3.08 -24.85
C LEU A 53 7.96 -2.58 -23.38
N GLU A 54 8.99 -1.86 -22.93
CA GLU A 54 8.99 -1.24 -21.59
C GLU A 54 7.82 -0.28 -21.41
N GLN A 55 7.56 0.54 -22.43
CA GLN A 55 6.40 1.44 -22.40
C GLN A 55 5.08 0.68 -22.39
N LEU A 56 4.98 -0.36 -23.16
CA LEU A 56 3.78 -1.17 -23.14
C LEU A 56 3.48 -1.65 -21.72
N TRP A 57 4.48 -2.20 -21.02
CA TRP A 57 4.33 -2.63 -19.63
C TRP A 57 3.96 -1.47 -18.69
N TYR A 58 4.62 -0.34 -18.85
CA TYR A 58 4.30 0.86 -18.09
C TYR A 58 2.84 1.30 -18.28
N GLU A 59 2.33 1.32 -19.52
CA GLU A 59 0.93 1.68 -19.78
C GLU A 59 -0.06 0.63 -19.27
N LEU A 60 0.28 -0.67 -19.30
CA LEU A 60 -0.59 -1.71 -18.74
C LEU A 60 -0.68 -1.59 -17.21
N GLU A 61 0.42 -1.35 -16.52
CA GLU A 61 0.44 -1.07 -15.07
C GLU A 61 -0.36 0.22 -14.77
N ARG A 62 -0.20 1.25 -15.58
CA ARG A 62 -0.93 2.51 -15.45
C ARG A 62 -2.44 2.34 -15.65
N ILE A 63 -2.86 1.55 -16.63
CA ILE A 63 -4.28 1.20 -16.85
C ILE A 63 -4.84 0.46 -15.62
N ALA A 64 -4.07 -0.46 -15.05
CA ALA A 64 -4.49 -1.18 -13.85
C ALA A 64 -4.74 -0.23 -12.66
N VAL A 65 -3.93 0.84 -12.51
CA VAL A 65 -4.09 1.84 -11.44
C VAL A 65 -5.19 2.84 -11.74
N GLU A 66 -5.14 3.48 -12.91
CA GLU A 66 -6.00 4.62 -13.23
C GLU A 66 -7.41 4.22 -13.65
N ASP A 67 -7.53 3.13 -14.43
CA ASP A 67 -8.77 2.76 -15.09
C ASP A 67 -9.51 1.61 -14.39
N VAL A 68 -8.81 0.53 -14.05
CA VAL A 68 -9.39 -0.60 -13.32
C VAL A 68 -9.53 -0.26 -11.83
N GLY A 69 -8.45 0.16 -11.18
CA GLY A 69 -8.46 0.63 -9.79
C GLY A 69 -9.12 -0.38 -8.84
N MET A 70 -10.13 0.07 -8.09
CA MET A 70 -10.89 -0.77 -7.15
C MET A 70 -11.91 -1.70 -7.83
N GLY A 71 -12.08 -1.64 -9.15
CA GLY A 71 -12.89 -2.59 -9.91
C GLY A 71 -12.34 -4.01 -9.86
N ASP A 72 -11.01 -4.10 -9.82
CA ASP A 72 -10.26 -5.30 -9.47
C ASP A 72 -8.94 -4.88 -8.80
N PRO A 73 -8.87 -4.86 -7.48
CA PRO A 73 -7.67 -4.44 -6.75
C PRO A 73 -6.41 -5.27 -7.06
N TYR A 74 -6.59 -6.50 -7.54
CA TYR A 74 -5.49 -7.40 -7.89
C TYR A 74 -4.99 -7.25 -9.33
N ALA A 75 -5.63 -6.41 -10.14
CA ALA A 75 -5.24 -6.23 -11.55
C ALA A 75 -3.77 -5.79 -11.70
N LEU A 76 -3.31 -4.86 -10.86
CA LEU A 76 -1.92 -4.43 -10.88
C LEU A 76 -0.96 -5.55 -10.47
N ASP A 77 -1.30 -6.35 -9.45
CA ASP A 77 -0.48 -7.49 -9.03
C ASP A 77 -0.36 -8.50 -10.18
N TYR A 78 -1.47 -8.81 -10.85
CA TYR A 78 -1.46 -9.74 -11.98
C TYR A 78 -0.59 -9.23 -13.15
N VAL A 79 -0.73 -7.98 -13.56
CA VAL A 79 0.09 -7.35 -14.62
C VAL A 79 1.57 -7.35 -14.23
N TYR A 80 1.89 -6.98 -12.99
CA TYR A 80 3.26 -6.98 -12.48
C TYR A 80 3.89 -8.37 -12.48
N GLN A 81 3.15 -9.42 -12.09
CA GLN A 81 3.65 -10.79 -12.14
C GLN A 81 3.89 -11.26 -13.58
N LEU A 82 3.00 -10.94 -14.52
CA LEU A 82 3.21 -11.26 -15.94
C LEU A 82 4.44 -10.55 -16.51
N ARG A 83 4.66 -9.29 -16.14
CA ARG A 83 5.87 -8.56 -16.50
C ARG A 83 7.12 -9.26 -15.94
N ARG A 84 7.08 -9.71 -14.68
CA ARG A 84 8.20 -10.47 -14.06
C ARG A 84 8.46 -11.77 -14.79
N ILE A 85 7.42 -12.55 -15.08
CA ILE A 85 7.54 -13.81 -15.85
C ILE A 85 8.16 -13.52 -17.22
N CYS A 86 7.75 -12.45 -17.90
CA CYS A 86 8.30 -12.04 -19.18
C CYS A 86 9.82 -11.89 -19.12
N TYR A 87 10.35 -11.12 -18.17
CA TYR A 87 11.80 -10.90 -18.03
C TYR A 87 12.55 -12.11 -17.52
N ASP A 88 11.99 -12.86 -16.59
CA ASP A 88 12.63 -14.07 -16.06
C ASP A 88 12.76 -15.15 -17.16
N CYS A 89 11.75 -15.28 -18.05
CA CYS A 89 11.83 -16.18 -19.20
C CYS A 89 12.88 -15.74 -20.23
N GLU A 90 13.02 -14.43 -20.48
CA GLU A 90 14.04 -13.90 -21.40
C GLU A 90 15.46 -14.21 -20.90
N VAL A 91 15.70 -14.04 -19.61
CA VAL A 91 17.03 -14.21 -18.99
C VAL A 91 17.38 -15.68 -18.82
N TYR A 92 16.45 -16.52 -18.35
CA TYR A 92 16.74 -17.89 -17.94
C TYR A 92 16.29 -18.96 -18.93
N MET A 93 15.42 -18.62 -19.88
CA MET A 93 14.85 -19.56 -20.85
C MET A 93 14.75 -18.92 -22.25
N PRO A 94 15.84 -18.39 -22.80
CA PRO A 94 15.82 -17.66 -24.09
C PRO A 94 15.38 -18.52 -25.27
N GLU A 95 15.46 -19.84 -25.16
CA GLU A 95 14.99 -20.81 -26.17
C GLU A 95 13.45 -20.89 -26.26
N ILE A 96 12.72 -20.43 -25.22
CA ILE A 96 11.26 -20.35 -25.24
C ILE A 96 10.83 -19.06 -25.95
N GLY A 97 10.99 -19.03 -27.27
CA GLY A 97 10.58 -17.90 -28.09
C GLY A 97 9.07 -17.58 -27.96
N GLY A 98 8.72 -16.28 -27.97
CA GLY A 98 7.34 -15.83 -27.97
C GLY A 98 6.68 -15.68 -26.60
N MET A 99 7.36 -16.03 -25.51
CA MET A 99 6.82 -15.92 -24.15
C MET A 99 6.48 -14.48 -23.77
N MET A 100 7.29 -13.51 -24.21
CA MET A 100 7.02 -12.09 -24.00
C MET A 100 5.69 -11.65 -24.58
N ALA A 101 5.39 -12.09 -25.82
CA ALA A 101 4.10 -11.77 -26.47
C ALA A 101 2.92 -12.40 -25.72
N LEU A 102 3.06 -13.64 -25.26
CA LEU A 102 2.02 -14.30 -24.47
C LEU A 102 1.72 -13.54 -23.17
N CYS A 103 2.73 -13.07 -22.46
CA CYS A 103 2.55 -12.33 -21.22
C CYS A 103 1.75 -11.03 -21.40
N PHE A 104 2.12 -10.17 -22.35
CA PHE A 104 1.36 -8.93 -22.52
C PHE A 104 -0.02 -9.16 -23.17
N ILE A 105 -0.19 -10.19 -24.01
CA ILE A 105 -1.50 -10.58 -24.54
C ILE A 105 -2.42 -11.00 -23.39
N HIS A 106 -1.91 -11.79 -22.43
CA HIS A 106 -2.64 -12.16 -21.23
C HIS A 106 -3.04 -10.94 -20.41
N ALA A 107 -2.10 -10.02 -20.15
CA ALA A 107 -2.37 -8.80 -19.41
C ALA A 107 -3.47 -7.95 -20.07
N ILE A 108 -3.42 -7.77 -21.40
CA ILE A 108 -4.42 -7.00 -22.16
C ILE A 108 -5.79 -7.67 -22.07
N ARG A 109 -5.88 -8.99 -22.27
CA ARG A 109 -7.14 -9.72 -22.15
C ARG A 109 -7.75 -9.60 -20.77
N TYR A 110 -6.92 -9.75 -19.75
CA TYR A 110 -7.35 -9.62 -18.35
C TYR A 110 -7.88 -8.20 -18.07
N LEU A 111 -7.07 -7.17 -18.34
CA LEU A 111 -7.48 -5.78 -18.13
C LEU A 111 -8.73 -5.38 -18.92
N SER A 112 -8.89 -5.91 -20.15
CA SER A 112 -10.07 -5.65 -20.97
C SER A 112 -11.35 -6.30 -20.42
N ALA A 113 -11.23 -7.31 -19.56
CA ALA A 113 -12.35 -7.98 -18.90
C ALA A 113 -12.66 -7.39 -17.51
N CYS A 114 -11.75 -6.60 -16.92
CA CYS A 114 -11.94 -6.00 -15.61
C CYS A 114 -13.01 -4.90 -15.62
N PRO A 115 -13.78 -4.75 -14.53
CA PRO A 115 -14.60 -3.56 -14.32
C PRO A 115 -13.73 -2.30 -14.24
N MET A 116 -14.10 -1.25 -14.97
CA MET A 116 -13.38 0.03 -14.93
C MET A 116 -13.94 0.90 -13.82
N GLN A 117 -13.15 1.12 -12.76
CA GLN A 117 -13.51 1.97 -11.61
C GLN A 117 -12.34 2.91 -11.29
N GLY A 118 -12.38 4.11 -11.87
CA GLY A 118 -11.36 5.15 -11.63
C GLY A 118 -11.40 5.78 -10.21
N GLY A 119 -11.82 5.04 -9.18
CA GLY A 119 -12.06 5.54 -7.84
C GLY A 119 -10.84 6.17 -7.16
N ALA A 120 -9.63 5.71 -7.49
CA ALA A 120 -8.39 6.29 -6.96
C ALA A 120 -8.15 7.72 -7.50
N ALA A 121 -8.43 7.96 -8.77
CA ALA A 121 -8.35 9.29 -9.38
C ALA A 121 -9.39 10.24 -8.78
N GLU A 122 -10.61 9.75 -8.54
CA GLU A 122 -11.65 10.51 -7.88
C GLU A 122 -11.28 10.83 -6.43
N ALA A 123 -10.80 9.84 -5.66
CA ALA A 123 -10.34 10.03 -4.30
C ALA A 123 -9.23 11.10 -4.22
N LEU A 124 -8.23 11.03 -5.09
CA LEU A 124 -7.18 12.04 -5.18
C LEU A 124 -7.76 13.43 -5.51
N SER A 125 -8.67 13.52 -6.47
CA SER A 125 -9.34 14.77 -6.84
C SER A 125 -10.14 15.36 -5.69
N GLN A 126 -10.88 14.53 -4.95
CA GLN A 126 -11.66 14.97 -3.78
C GLN A 126 -10.73 15.50 -2.67
N VAL A 127 -9.62 14.82 -2.39
CA VAL A 127 -8.65 15.27 -1.39
C VAL A 127 -7.99 16.58 -1.81
N LYS A 128 -7.55 16.71 -3.08
CA LYS A 128 -7.00 17.97 -3.61
C LYS A 128 -7.97 19.14 -3.43
N ARG A 129 -9.23 18.97 -3.81
CA ARG A 129 -10.28 19.99 -3.62
C ARG A 129 -10.55 20.32 -2.14
N ALA A 130 -10.48 19.34 -1.24
CA ALA A 130 -10.61 19.58 0.20
C ALA A 130 -9.48 20.50 0.68
N TYR A 131 -8.24 20.24 0.28
CA TYR A 131 -7.09 21.07 0.62
C TYR A 131 -7.17 22.49 0.03
N GLU A 132 -7.68 22.64 -1.19
CA GLU A 132 -7.96 23.97 -1.80
C GLU A 132 -8.97 24.79 -0.98
N ARG A 133 -9.90 24.11 -0.27
CA ARG A 133 -10.85 24.76 0.65
C ARG A 133 -10.32 24.94 2.07
N GLY A 134 -9.06 24.56 2.34
CA GLY A 134 -8.45 24.62 3.67
C GLY A 134 -8.81 23.45 4.59
N GLU A 135 -9.45 22.40 4.08
CA GLU A 135 -9.83 21.20 4.85
C GLU A 135 -8.64 20.21 4.88
N THR A 136 -7.58 20.52 5.59
CA THR A 136 -6.37 19.70 5.68
C THR A 136 -6.57 18.42 6.49
N ALA A 137 -5.52 17.59 6.58
CA ALA A 137 -5.48 16.44 7.50
C ALA A 137 -5.45 16.92 8.95
N GLU A 138 -5.92 16.08 9.85
CA GLU A 138 -5.91 16.30 11.30
C GLU A 138 -5.31 15.07 12.01
N ILE A 139 -4.71 15.30 13.18
CA ILE A 139 -4.22 14.22 14.04
C ILE A 139 -5.31 13.85 15.06
N PRO A 140 -5.96 12.68 14.95
CA PRO A 140 -6.94 12.25 15.95
C PRO A 140 -6.26 11.99 17.30
N SER A 141 -6.99 12.15 18.41
CA SER A 141 -6.47 11.95 19.76
C SER A 141 -5.92 10.54 20.00
N PHE A 142 -6.52 9.53 19.40
CA PHE A 142 -6.05 8.14 19.49
C PHE A 142 -4.70 7.88 18.77
N ALA A 143 -4.17 8.86 18.04
CA ALA A 143 -2.83 8.76 17.44
C ALA A 143 -1.73 8.76 18.50
N SER A 144 -1.94 9.41 19.64
CA SER A 144 -1.00 9.48 20.76
C SER A 144 -1.10 8.22 21.62
N ASP A 145 -0.06 7.39 21.62
CA ASP A 145 0.05 6.20 22.47
C ASP A 145 1.50 5.95 22.90
N HIS A 146 1.77 4.84 23.59
CA HIS A 146 3.09 4.51 24.10
C HIS A 146 4.18 4.33 23.03
N HIS A 147 3.83 4.23 21.75
CA HIS A 147 4.81 4.10 20.65
C HIS A 147 5.40 5.45 20.21
N ASN A 148 4.81 6.58 20.61
CA ASN A 148 5.28 7.91 20.22
C ASN A 148 5.56 8.82 21.42
N HIS A 149 6.35 9.88 21.19
CA HIS A 149 6.78 10.80 22.24
C HIS A 149 5.58 11.48 22.92
N ALA A 150 4.60 11.94 22.17
CA ALA A 150 3.43 12.62 22.71
C ALA A 150 2.61 11.72 23.63
N GLY A 151 2.38 10.47 23.22
CA GLY A 151 1.63 9.52 24.05
C GLY A 151 2.38 9.13 25.31
N ARG A 152 3.69 8.89 25.23
CA ARG A 152 4.52 8.62 26.42
C ARG A 152 4.54 9.80 27.39
N ALA A 153 4.60 11.03 26.86
CA ALA A 153 4.53 12.25 27.69
C ALA A 153 3.18 12.39 28.43
N LEU A 154 2.09 11.86 27.83
CA LEU A 154 0.75 11.79 28.42
C LEU A 154 0.56 10.57 29.36
N GLY A 155 1.58 9.73 29.56
CA GLY A 155 1.50 8.54 30.40
C GLY A 155 0.86 7.32 29.74
N ALA A 156 0.75 7.29 28.41
CA ALA A 156 0.24 6.13 27.70
C ALA A 156 1.15 4.90 27.92
N THR A 157 0.56 3.74 28.14
CA THR A 157 1.24 2.47 28.43
C THR A 157 0.89 1.39 27.40
N PRO A 158 1.67 0.29 27.30
CA PRO A 158 1.26 -0.87 26.52
C PRO A 158 -0.09 -1.45 26.95
N LEU A 159 -0.44 -1.33 28.22
CA LEU A 159 -1.73 -1.79 28.74
C LEU A 159 -2.87 -0.89 28.25
N SER A 160 -2.74 0.46 28.33
CA SER A 160 -3.73 1.39 27.82
C SER A 160 -3.90 1.31 26.28
N PHE A 161 -2.87 0.84 25.59
CA PHE A 161 -2.96 0.58 24.15
C PHE A 161 -3.95 -0.55 23.81
N LEU A 162 -4.10 -1.54 24.72
CA LEU A 162 -4.98 -2.69 24.54
C LEU A 162 -6.44 -2.43 24.94
N GLU A 163 -6.74 -1.30 25.57
CA GLU A 163 -8.10 -0.93 25.96
C GLU A 163 -9.03 -0.85 24.75
N PRO A 164 -10.35 -1.00 24.94
CA PRO A 164 -11.34 -1.02 23.84
C PRO A 164 -11.27 0.20 22.90
N GLU A 165 -10.98 1.39 23.44
CA GLU A 165 -10.79 2.62 22.68
C GLU A 165 -9.32 2.99 22.44
N GLY A 166 -8.39 2.13 22.92
CA GLY A 166 -6.96 2.34 22.81
C GLY A 166 -6.41 2.27 21.38
N GLY A 167 -5.11 2.46 21.24
CA GLY A 167 -4.42 2.47 19.95
C GLY A 167 -4.55 1.16 19.15
N SER A 168 -4.84 0.03 19.85
CA SER A 168 -5.00 -1.28 19.23
C SER A 168 -6.38 -1.53 18.60
N LYS A 169 -7.35 -0.65 18.81
CA LYS A 169 -8.72 -0.80 18.25
C LYS A 169 -8.70 -0.96 16.75
N VAL A 170 -9.41 -1.96 16.23
CA VAL A 170 -9.60 -2.23 14.80
C VAL A 170 -11.08 -2.27 14.43
N VAL A 171 -11.43 -1.89 13.20
CA VAL A 171 -12.80 -1.89 12.66
C VAL A 171 -12.75 -2.14 11.14
N PRO A 172 -13.54 -3.08 10.60
CA PRO A 172 -14.20 -4.17 11.30
C PRO A 172 -13.19 -5.22 11.79
N GLU A 173 -13.41 -5.79 12.96
CA GLU A 173 -12.58 -6.87 13.52
C GLU A 173 -13.13 -8.25 13.13
N VAL A 174 -12.25 -9.18 12.76
CA VAL A 174 -12.64 -10.57 12.58
C VAL A 174 -13.06 -11.17 13.93
N PRO A 175 -14.30 -11.66 14.08
CA PRO A 175 -14.80 -12.12 15.37
C PRO A 175 -13.98 -13.26 15.99
N GLY A 176 -13.69 -13.17 17.27
CA GLY A 176 -13.18 -14.26 18.10
C GLY A 176 -11.69 -14.57 17.99
N MET A 177 -10.98 -14.12 16.96
CA MET A 177 -9.58 -14.51 16.76
C MET A 177 -8.62 -13.76 17.69
N ALA A 178 -8.72 -12.45 17.79
CA ALA A 178 -7.78 -11.63 18.55
C ALA A 178 -8.10 -11.55 20.06
N ALA A 179 -9.35 -11.72 20.47
CA ALA A 179 -9.81 -11.51 21.83
C ALA A 179 -9.07 -12.35 22.89
N PRO A 180 -8.84 -13.68 22.72
CA PRO A 180 -8.10 -14.48 23.71
C PRO A 180 -6.66 -14.00 23.87
N TYR A 181 -5.99 -13.63 22.78
CA TYR A 181 -4.62 -13.13 22.82
C TYR A 181 -4.54 -11.75 23.45
N ARG A 182 -5.53 -10.88 23.23
CA ARG A 182 -5.61 -9.55 23.86
C ARG A 182 -5.75 -9.68 25.37
N ALA A 183 -6.62 -10.56 25.86
CA ALA A 183 -6.82 -10.81 27.27
C ALA A 183 -5.53 -11.34 27.93
N HIS A 184 -4.92 -12.36 27.35
CA HIS A 184 -3.68 -12.94 27.86
C HIS A 184 -2.52 -11.95 27.87
N LEU A 185 -2.34 -11.16 26.82
CA LEU A 185 -1.30 -10.11 26.79
C LEU A 185 -1.55 -9.05 27.87
N ALA A 186 -2.80 -8.64 28.08
CA ALA A 186 -3.15 -7.70 29.15
C ALA A 186 -2.80 -8.25 30.54
N GLU A 187 -3.07 -9.54 30.82
CA GLU A 187 -2.66 -10.20 32.04
C GLU A 187 -1.13 -10.14 32.25
N LEU A 188 -0.35 -10.43 31.23
CA LEU A 188 1.11 -10.39 31.27
C LEU A 188 1.68 -8.96 31.46
N LEU A 189 0.95 -7.95 31.04
CA LEU A 189 1.35 -6.53 31.16
C LEU A 189 0.91 -5.91 32.49
N THR A 190 -0.14 -6.42 33.11
CA THR A 190 -0.71 -5.86 34.36
C THR A 190 0.27 -5.70 35.51
N PRO A 191 1.18 -6.67 35.82
CA PRO A 191 2.16 -6.51 36.87
C PRO A 191 3.10 -5.32 36.69
N GLU A 192 3.36 -4.92 35.44
CA GLU A 192 4.29 -3.86 35.09
C GLU A 192 3.61 -2.49 34.93
N TYR A 193 2.38 -2.48 34.39
CA TYR A 193 1.69 -1.26 33.95
C TYR A 193 0.31 -1.03 34.59
N GLY A 194 -0.20 -1.96 35.38
CA GLY A 194 -1.51 -1.86 36.05
C GLY A 194 -1.52 -1.04 37.35
N GLY A 195 -0.35 -0.62 37.81
CA GLY A 195 -0.22 0.15 39.04
C GLY A 195 -0.29 1.67 38.85
N PRO A 196 -0.42 2.45 39.94
CA PRO A 196 -0.51 3.91 39.91
C PRO A 196 0.78 4.62 39.44
N SER A 197 1.89 3.91 39.40
CA SER A 197 3.20 4.41 38.92
C SER A 197 3.82 3.37 38.03
N PRO A 198 3.38 3.29 36.75
CA PRO A 198 3.97 2.34 35.83
C PRO A 198 5.47 2.58 35.65
N LYS A 199 6.22 1.52 35.38
CA LYS A 199 7.65 1.65 35.07
C LYS A 199 7.81 2.60 33.89
N ARG A 200 8.79 3.51 33.97
CA ARG A 200 9.15 4.34 32.84
C ARG A 200 9.58 3.44 31.68
N PHE A 201 9.05 3.73 30.50
CA PHE A 201 9.56 3.12 29.29
C PHE A 201 11.05 3.43 29.13
N PRO A 202 11.86 2.49 28.62
CA PRO A 202 13.15 2.87 28.07
C PRO A 202 12.90 4.02 27.08
N GLU A 203 13.71 5.05 27.16
CA GLU A 203 13.64 6.16 26.20
C GLU A 203 13.66 5.53 24.81
N GLY A 204 12.59 5.74 24.06
CA GLY A 204 12.51 5.30 22.68
C GLY A 204 13.68 5.89 21.91
N GLY A 205 14.29 5.14 21.00
CA GLY A 205 15.35 5.66 20.15
C GLY A 205 14.94 6.98 19.50
N TYR A 206 15.91 7.82 19.21
CA TYR A 206 15.69 9.09 18.52
C TYR A 206 14.90 8.86 17.24
N ASN A 207 13.77 9.54 17.13
CA ASN A 207 12.96 9.59 15.92
C ASN A 207 12.95 11.05 15.42
N HIS A 208 13.72 11.33 14.38
CA HIS A 208 13.83 12.69 13.83
C HIS A 208 12.49 13.25 13.32
N LEU A 209 11.51 12.38 12.98
CA LEU A 209 10.17 12.81 12.60
C LEU A 209 9.42 13.55 13.69
N TYR A 210 9.83 13.36 14.97
CA TYR A 210 9.26 14.10 16.09
C TYR A 210 9.53 15.61 15.99
N GLU A 211 10.66 16.01 15.43
CA GLU A 211 11.05 17.41 15.24
C GLU A 211 10.56 18.00 13.92
N CYS A 212 10.00 17.14 13.02
CA CYS A 212 9.55 17.55 11.70
C CYS A 212 8.06 17.86 11.68
N THR A 213 7.68 18.86 10.88
CA THR A 213 6.28 19.22 10.62
C THR A 213 5.96 19.15 9.14
N SER A 214 4.71 18.80 8.82
CA SER A 214 4.18 18.82 7.45
C SER A 214 3.83 20.24 7.00
N PRO A 215 3.51 20.48 5.72
CA PRO A 215 3.02 21.75 5.22
C PRO A 215 1.74 22.27 5.92
N ALA A 216 0.91 21.36 6.46
CA ALA A 216 -0.26 21.73 7.29
C ALA A 216 0.10 21.94 8.78
N GLY A 217 1.40 21.93 9.16
CA GLY A 217 1.85 22.12 10.52
C GLY A 217 1.68 20.90 11.43
N LEU A 218 1.43 19.70 10.88
CA LEU A 218 1.25 18.48 11.66
C LEU A 218 2.61 17.86 12.02
N ASN A 219 2.75 17.40 13.26
CA ASN A 219 3.92 16.62 13.67
C ASN A 219 4.01 15.31 12.89
N GLN A 220 5.14 15.03 12.25
CA GLN A 220 5.27 13.90 11.32
C GLN A 220 5.31 12.54 12.03
N GLU A 221 5.80 12.43 13.26
CA GLU A 221 5.72 11.19 14.05
C GLU A 221 4.25 10.85 14.37
N LEU A 222 3.48 11.84 14.78
CA LEU A 222 2.05 11.66 15.05
C LEU A 222 1.25 11.40 13.76
N MET A 223 1.64 12.01 12.66
CA MET A 223 1.04 11.76 11.33
C MET A 223 1.18 10.29 10.92
N GLN A 224 2.38 9.70 11.10
CA GLN A 224 2.62 8.29 10.84
C GLN A 224 1.75 7.37 11.72
N SER A 225 1.64 7.70 13.01
CA SER A 225 0.81 6.99 13.97
C SER A 225 -0.69 7.12 13.63
N ALA A 226 -1.15 8.33 13.30
CA ALA A 226 -2.51 8.61 12.88
C ALA A 226 -2.88 7.85 11.60
N PHE A 227 -2.00 7.81 10.61
CA PHE A 227 -2.21 7.10 9.36
C PHE A 227 -2.54 5.62 9.59
N GLN A 228 -1.71 4.91 10.35
CA GLN A 228 -1.96 3.50 10.66
C GLN A 228 -3.27 3.32 11.44
N LYS A 229 -3.54 4.15 12.44
CA LYS A 229 -4.71 4.00 13.31
C LYS A 229 -6.02 4.41 12.65
N THR A 230 -6.00 5.34 11.71
CA THR A 230 -7.18 5.66 10.89
C THR A 230 -7.53 4.50 9.95
N ILE A 231 -6.51 3.83 9.35
CA ILE A 231 -6.73 2.61 8.55
C ILE A 231 -7.26 1.47 9.44
N ARG A 232 -6.70 1.26 10.64
CA ARG A 232 -7.23 0.28 11.62
C ARG A 232 -8.72 0.46 11.89
N ARG A 233 -9.20 1.70 11.91
CA ARG A 233 -10.60 2.06 12.22
C ARG A 233 -11.48 2.24 10.99
N ALA A 234 -10.99 1.88 9.80
CA ALA A 234 -11.68 2.09 8.52
C ALA A 234 -12.12 3.55 8.26
N MET A 235 -11.37 4.51 8.82
CA MET A 235 -11.59 5.94 8.63
C MET A 235 -10.97 6.40 7.31
N THR A 236 -11.56 5.98 6.20
CA THR A 236 -10.96 6.13 4.86
C THR A 236 -10.69 7.58 4.50
N LYS A 237 -11.63 8.50 4.79
CA LYS A 237 -11.49 9.92 4.44
C LYS A 237 -10.28 10.56 5.15
N GLU A 238 -10.13 10.28 6.44
CA GLU A 238 -9.03 10.79 7.27
C GLU A 238 -7.70 10.18 6.84
N ALA A 239 -7.67 8.88 6.58
CA ALA A 239 -6.48 8.17 6.11
C ALA A 239 -6.00 8.70 4.74
N LEU A 240 -6.91 8.98 3.80
CA LEU A 240 -6.59 9.57 2.50
C LEU A 240 -6.02 10.99 2.63
N LYS A 241 -6.56 11.82 3.52
CA LYS A 241 -6.00 13.16 3.81
C LYS A 241 -4.59 13.08 4.39
N LEU A 242 -4.35 12.14 5.33
CA LEU A 242 -3.01 11.92 5.91
C LEU A 242 -2.02 11.40 4.86
N ALA A 243 -2.44 10.48 3.98
CA ALA A 243 -1.62 10.01 2.87
C ALA A 243 -1.22 11.16 1.92
N TYR A 244 -2.18 12.03 1.58
CA TYR A 244 -1.92 13.17 0.72
C TYR A 244 -1.01 14.20 1.39
N GLU A 245 -1.20 14.47 2.69
CA GLU A 245 -0.31 15.35 3.44
C GLU A 245 1.13 14.81 3.49
N ALA A 246 1.30 13.48 3.59
CA ALA A 246 2.61 12.86 3.53
C ALA A 246 3.29 13.05 2.16
N VAL A 247 2.55 12.93 1.06
CA VAL A 247 3.05 13.23 -0.29
C VAL A 247 3.49 14.70 -0.39
N ARG A 248 2.72 15.63 0.17
CA ARG A 248 3.07 17.07 0.21
C ARG A 248 4.26 17.38 1.11
N SER A 249 4.52 16.55 2.11
CA SER A 249 5.67 16.68 3.02
C SER A 249 7.00 16.29 2.39
N GLY A 250 6.97 15.67 1.20
CA GLY A 250 8.14 15.28 0.44
C GLY A 250 8.45 13.79 0.49
N TRP A 251 9.48 13.41 -0.26
CA TRP A 251 9.84 12.02 -0.52
C TRP A 251 10.06 11.17 0.73
N GLU A 252 10.70 11.72 1.75
CA GLU A 252 11.00 10.99 2.97
C GLU A 252 9.70 10.54 3.67
N MET A 253 8.78 11.48 3.92
CA MET A 253 7.52 11.17 4.58
C MET A 253 6.62 10.28 3.71
N GLU A 254 6.59 10.50 2.40
CA GLU A 254 5.91 9.60 1.46
C GLU A 254 6.46 8.17 1.54
N SER A 255 7.80 8.02 1.60
CA SER A 255 8.46 6.71 1.72
C SER A 255 8.06 5.97 3.00
N TYR A 256 7.92 6.68 4.13
CA TYR A 256 7.39 6.09 5.36
C TYR A 256 5.96 5.58 5.20
N MET A 257 5.09 6.29 4.47
CA MET A 257 3.73 5.81 4.21
C MET A 257 3.72 4.55 3.36
N TRP A 258 4.57 4.49 2.34
CA TRP A 258 4.74 3.29 1.52
C TRP A 258 5.23 2.07 2.32
N GLN A 259 6.17 2.26 3.23
CA GLN A 259 6.59 1.19 4.15
C GLN A 259 5.46 0.82 5.11
N ARG A 260 4.72 1.81 5.60
CA ARG A 260 3.64 1.60 6.56
C ARG A 260 2.48 0.78 5.99
N ILE A 261 2.10 0.93 4.72
CA ILE A 261 1.04 0.10 4.13
C ILE A 261 1.41 -1.38 4.10
N VAL A 262 2.69 -1.71 3.88
CA VAL A 262 3.16 -3.10 3.95
C VAL A 262 3.09 -3.63 5.39
N ILE A 263 3.51 -2.84 6.38
CA ILE A 263 3.43 -3.21 7.79
C ILE A 263 1.97 -3.42 8.21
N ILE A 264 1.07 -2.50 7.88
CA ILE A 264 -0.37 -2.58 8.19
C ILE A 264 -0.99 -3.85 7.62
N SER A 265 -0.61 -4.26 6.41
CA SER A 265 -1.14 -5.47 5.77
C SER A 265 -0.83 -6.75 6.55
N VAL A 266 0.27 -6.76 7.32
CA VAL A 266 0.69 -7.89 8.16
C VAL A 266 0.20 -7.73 9.61
N GLU A 267 0.36 -6.54 10.21
CA GLU A 267 0.02 -6.29 11.61
C GLU A 267 -1.47 -6.18 11.86
N ASP A 268 -2.18 -5.46 10.99
CA ASP A 268 -3.56 -5.05 11.26
C ASP A 268 -4.59 -5.82 10.42
N ILE A 269 -4.26 -6.13 9.16
CA ILE A 269 -5.13 -6.95 8.31
C ILE A 269 -4.93 -8.43 8.62
N GLY A 270 -3.68 -8.91 8.59
CA GLY A 270 -3.34 -10.27 8.98
C GLY A 270 -4.21 -11.32 8.30
N MET A 271 -4.82 -12.21 9.10
CA MET A 271 -5.73 -13.26 8.62
C MET A 271 -7.11 -12.74 8.18
N GLY A 272 -7.39 -11.44 8.34
CA GLY A 272 -8.60 -10.81 7.79
C GLY A 272 -8.63 -10.79 6.27
N ASP A 273 -7.44 -10.70 5.65
CA ASP A 273 -7.21 -10.94 4.22
C ASP A 273 -5.75 -11.40 4.01
N PRO A 274 -5.49 -12.70 3.95
CA PRO A 274 -4.14 -13.26 3.81
C PRO A 274 -3.41 -12.83 2.52
N HIS A 275 -4.14 -12.40 1.49
CA HIS A 275 -3.55 -11.95 0.23
C HIS A 275 -3.15 -10.47 0.23
N CYS A 276 -3.63 -9.71 1.21
CA CYS A 276 -3.37 -8.28 1.33
C CYS A 276 -1.88 -7.95 1.38
N SER A 277 -1.08 -8.74 2.10
CA SER A 277 0.36 -8.50 2.24
C SER A 277 1.10 -8.58 0.89
N ARG A 278 0.75 -9.56 0.04
CA ARG A 278 1.30 -9.67 -1.32
C ARG A 278 0.91 -8.47 -2.17
N LEU A 279 -0.37 -8.07 -2.11
CA LEU A 279 -0.89 -6.94 -2.86
C LEU A 279 -0.19 -5.63 -2.47
N MET A 280 -0.09 -5.34 -1.17
CA MET A 280 0.58 -4.14 -0.67
C MET A 280 2.08 -4.14 -0.99
N TYR A 281 2.72 -5.30 -0.96
CA TYR A 281 4.12 -5.41 -1.36
C TYR A 281 4.30 -5.15 -2.87
N THR A 282 3.39 -5.63 -3.72
CA THR A 282 3.39 -5.30 -5.15
C THR A 282 3.24 -3.79 -5.37
N PHE A 283 2.30 -3.14 -4.69
CA PHE A 283 2.12 -1.69 -4.77
C PHE A 283 3.39 -0.94 -4.35
N TYR A 284 4.01 -1.39 -3.25
CA TYR A 284 5.28 -0.85 -2.79
C TYR A 284 6.41 -0.99 -3.84
N ARG A 285 6.43 -2.10 -4.60
CA ARG A 285 7.43 -2.30 -5.67
C ARG A 285 7.13 -1.47 -6.91
N VAL A 286 5.87 -1.42 -7.33
CA VAL A 286 5.46 -0.76 -8.57
C VAL A 286 5.47 0.78 -8.46
N LYS A 287 5.35 1.34 -7.23
CA LYS A 287 5.43 2.80 -7.04
C LYS A 287 6.65 3.46 -7.69
N ASP A 288 7.78 2.72 -7.75
CA ASP A 288 9.03 3.22 -8.32
C ASP A 288 8.99 3.29 -9.85
N HIS A 289 8.10 2.56 -10.51
CA HIS A 289 7.85 2.68 -11.95
C HIS A 289 7.21 4.04 -12.31
N PHE A 290 6.52 4.67 -11.35
CA PHE A 290 5.82 5.95 -11.53
C PHE A 290 6.56 7.17 -10.96
N MET A 291 7.89 7.12 -10.86
CA MET A 291 8.70 8.24 -10.34
C MET A 291 8.53 9.53 -11.16
N THR A 292 8.34 9.41 -12.46
CA THR A 292 8.12 10.55 -13.37
C THR A 292 6.66 10.99 -13.46
N CYS A 293 5.73 10.23 -12.87
CA CYS A 293 4.30 10.50 -12.88
C CYS A 293 3.74 10.54 -11.44
N PRO A 294 4.02 11.61 -10.67
CA PRO A 294 3.68 11.67 -9.24
C PRO A 294 2.18 11.53 -8.97
N ASP A 295 1.31 11.98 -9.87
CA ASP A 295 -0.14 11.79 -9.70
C ASP A 295 -0.55 10.31 -9.77
N VAL A 296 0.04 9.51 -10.68
CA VAL A 296 -0.23 8.05 -10.75
C VAL A 296 0.28 7.36 -9.50
N ARG A 297 1.48 7.72 -9.01
CA ARG A 297 2.04 7.19 -7.77
C ARG A 297 1.16 7.54 -6.57
N THR A 298 0.65 8.76 -6.52
CA THR A 298 -0.28 9.20 -5.46
C THR A 298 -1.62 8.45 -5.57
N MET A 299 -2.17 8.27 -6.78
CA MET A 299 -3.38 7.46 -6.98
C MET A 299 -3.19 6.02 -6.50
N LEU A 300 -2.04 5.41 -6.77
CA LEU A 300 -1.71 4.07 -6.27
C LEU A 300 -1.69 4.03 -4.73
N LEU A 301 -1.14 5.04 -4.05
CA LEU A 301 -1.21 5.16 -2.59
C LEU A 301 -2.65 5.32 -2.09
N MET A 302 -3.49 6.12 -2.77
CA MET A 302 -4.91 6.26 -2.44
C MET A 302 -5.66 4.94 -2.59
N GLN A 303 -5.37 4.16 -3.63
CA GLN A 303 -5.92 2.82 -3.83
C GLN A 303 -5.51 1.87 -2.70
N ALA A 304 -4.23 1.86 -2.32
CA ALA A 304 -3.74 1.06 -1.19
C ALA A 304 -4.48 1.39 0.11
N VAL A 305 -4.62 2.68 0.43
CA VAL A 305 -5.33 3.15 1.63
C VAL A 305 -6.81 2.73 1.60
N THR A 306 -7.48 2.91 0.47
CA THR A 306 -8.89 2.55 0.31
C THR A 306 -9.08 1.05 0.49
N TYR A 307 -8.21 0.24 -0.13
CA TYR A 307 -8.24 -1.23 0.01
C TYR A 307 -8.02 -1.65 1.48
N LEU A 308 -6.96 -1.16 2.13
CA LEU A 308 -6.66 -1.47 3.52
C LEU A 308 -7.80 -1.07 4.47
N CYS A 309 -8.45 0.07 4.23
CA CYS A 309 -9.61 0.48 5.02
C CYS A 309 -10.80 -0.46 4.85
N SER A 310 -11.02 -1.02 3.65
CA SER A 310 -12.13 -1.93 3.35
C SER A 310 -11.95 -3.34 3.90
N CYS A 311 -10.72 -3.79 4.12
CA CYS A 311 -10.44 -5.13 4.65
C CYS A 311 -10.96 -5.30 6.08
N SER A 312 -11.35 -6.52 6.43
CA SER A 312 -11.47 -6.94 7.84
C SER A 312 -10.09 -6.95 8.49
N LYS A 313 -10.03 -6.63 9.79
CA LYS A 313 -8.77 -6.54 10.55
C LYS A 313 -8.66 -7.71 11.51
N GLU A 314 -7.45 -8.26 11.60
CA GLU A 314 -7.17 -9.38 12.49
C GLU A 314 -5.76 -9.23 13.06
N ARG A 315 -5.65 -9.01 14.37
CA ARG A 315 -4.38 -8.71 15.05
C ARG A 315 -3.87 -9.83 15.95
N SER A 316 -4.39 -11.06 15.81
CA SER A 316 -3.93 -12.17 16.67
C SER A 316 -2.44 -12.45 16.53
N THR A 317 -1.90 -12.30 15.33
CA THR A 317 -0.46 -12.51 15.03
C THR A 317 0.42 -11.52 15.81
N GLU A 318 0.08 -10.24 15.79
CA GLU A 318 0.82 -9.20 16.51
C GLU A 318 0.69 -9.37 18.03
N LEU A 319 -0.52 -9.62 18.53
CA LEU A 319 -0.78 -9.89 19.93
C LEU A 319 -0.03 -11.15 20.40
N ARG A 320 -0.02 -12.23 19.59
CA ARG A 320 0.74 -13.44 19.89
C ARG A 320 2.24 -13.17 19.96
N LYS A 321 2.78 -12.37 19.05
CA LYS A 321 4.17 -11.91 19.13
C LYS A 321 4.46 -11.19 20.44
N GLY A 322 3.58 -10.29 20.88
CA GLY A 322 3.70 -9.58 22.17
C GLY A 322 3.74 -10.55 23.35
N ILE A 323 2.86 -11.55 23.37
CA ILE A 323 2.86 -12.62 24.37
C ILE A 323 4.18 -13.38 24.36
N LEU A 324 4.62 -13.86 23.19
CA LEU A 324 5.86 -14.62 23.06
C LEU A 324 7.07 -13.81 23.56
N ASN A 325 7.14 -12.53 23.24
CA ASN A 325 8.22 -11.67 23.73
C ASN A 325 8.28 -11.65 25.28
N LYS A 326 7.13 -11.58 25.96
CA LYS A 326 7.06 -11.61 27.42
C LYS A 326 7.39 -13.00 27.98
N GLU A 327 6.79 -14.06 27.44
CA GLU A 327 6.98 -15.43 27.89
C GLU A 327 8.45 -15.89 27.73
N PHE A 328 9.07 -15.62 26.59
CA PHE A 328 10.48 -16.00 26.35
C PHE A 328 11.45 -15.15 27.18
N ALA A 329 11.15 -13.88 27.38
CA ALA A 329 11.94 -13.05 28.31
C ALA A 329 11.85 -13.56 29.76
N ALA A 330 10.76 -14.24 30.14
CA ALA A 330 10.58 -14.90 31.43
C ALA A 330 11.15 -16.34 31.47
N GLY A 331 11.82 -16.80 30.39
CA GLY A 331 12.49 -18.10 30.35
C GLY A 331 11.64 -19.26 29.83
N LYS A 332 10.55 -18.98 29.11
CA LYS A 332 9.74 -20.03 28.47
C LYS A 332 10.59 -20.86 27.50
N VAL A 333 10.48 -22.18 27.61
CA VAL A 333 11.04 -23.15 26.67
C VAL A 333 9.89 -23.79 25.89
N PRO A 334 9.94 -23.82 24.55
CA PRO A 334 8.92 -24.49 23.75
C PRO A 334 8.96 -26.01 23.96
N ALA A 335 7.79 -26.64 23.98
CA ALA A 335 7.69 -28.10 23.98
C ALA A 335 7.91 -28.65 22.55
N LEU A 336 8.56 -29.79 22.46
CA LEU A 336 8.63 -30.57 21.23
C LEU A 336 7.30 -31.36 21.06
N ALA A 337 6.94 -31.65 19.82
CA ALA A 337 5.82 -32.55 19.55
C ALA A 337 6.15 -33.95 20.09
N GLU A 338 5.19 -34.56 20.80
CA GLU A 338 5.27 -35.98 21.11
C GLU A 338 4.97 -36.78 19.84
N GLU A 339 5.74 -37.87 19.59
CA GLU A 339 5.56 -38.74 18.42
C GLU A 339 4.24 -39.55 18.49
#